data_19984b9e13ded23dd4505750aa247482
#
_entry.id   19984b9e13ded23dd4505750aa247482
#
_cell.length_a   1.000
_cell.length_b   1.000
_cell.length_c   1.000
_cell.angle_alpha   90.00
_cell.angle_beta   90.00
_cell.angle_gamma   90.00
#
_symmetry.space_group_name_H-M   'P 1'
#
loop_
_entity.id
_entity.type
_entity.pdbx_description
1 polymer ?
#
loop_
_entity_poly.entity_id
_entity_poly.type
_entity_poly.pdbx_seq_one_letter_code
_entity_poly.pdbx_strand_id
1 'polypeptide(L)'
;MPDFPPNSLPADVARAKSPEEFHGGLRRALAGFDELGARIVADAAVKLACCEGCSLCCWLRVDVHAHEVFLIAQHVRARFTETELAALIARLAVHSAKVLPLTPYEHVTQNIACPLLQDGRCSIYAVRPHSCRRHHSLDFAACQFTYDHPTDLEAPAAHDRDLFKTLTEAMLGAAETYARLGYDDTIYELGTALAEALDTPSSWRRWRDGKRAFLRASVTPAA
;
A
#
# COMPACT_ATOMS: atom_id res chain seq x y z
N MET A 1 -7.21 -5.11 -25.91
CA MET A 1 -7.28 -4.57 -24.53
C MET A 1 -7.91 -5.66 -23.68
N PRO A 2 -7.29 -6.11 -22.60
CA PRO A 2 -7.97 -7.07 -21.72
C PRO A 2 -9.20 -6.37 -21.13
N ASP A 3 -10.38 -7.00 -21.32
CA ASP A 3 -11.63 -6.60 -20.66
C ASP A 3 -11.47 -6.76 -19.16
N PHE A 4 -10.93 -5.73 -18.54
CA PHE A 4 -11.09 -5.55 -17.10
C PHE A 4 -12.55 -5.18 -16.91
N PRO A 5 -13.32 -5.91 -16.10
CA PRO A 5 -14.66 -5.41 -15.78
C PRO A 5 -14.46 -4.09 -15.02
N PRO A 6 -14.75 -2.94 -15.65
CA PRO A 6 -14.37 -1.64 -15.10
C PRO A 6 -15.10 -1.28 -13.83
N ASN A 7 -15.89 -2.20 -13.26
CA ASN A 7 -16.87 -1.86 -12.22
C ASN A 7 -17.09 -2.90 -11.11
N SER A 8 -16.24 -3.91 -10.93
CA SER A 8 -16.49 -4.90 -9.87
C SER A 8 -16.20 -4.37 -8.46
N LEU A 9 -15.21 -3.51 -8.31
CA LEU A 9 -14.83 -2.88 -7.03
C LEU A 9 -15.86 -1.89 -6.49
N PRO A 10 -16.38 -0.94 -7.30
CA PRO A 10 -17.31 0.08 -6.80
C PRO A 10 -18.61 -0.50 -6.27
N ALA A 11 -19.13 -1.51 -6.92
CA ALA A 11 -20.42 -2.06 -6.58
C ALA A 11 -20.42 -2.79 -5.22
N ASP A 12 -19.34 -3.53 -4.94
CA ASP A 12 -19.20 -4.27 -3.68
C ASP A 12 -18.95 -3.31 -2.51
N VAL A 13 -18.13 -2.28 -2.72
CA VAL A 13 -17.84 -1.27 -1.70
C VAL A 13 -19.03 -0.38 -1.44
N ALA A 14 -19.71 0.09 -2.48
CA ALA A 14 -20.90 0.94 -2.35
C ALA A 14 -22.07 0.19 -1.70
N ARG A 15 -22.17 -1.13 -1.90
CA ARG A 15 -23.21 -1.99 -1.36
C ARG A 15 -22.88 -2.55 0.02
N ALA A 16 -21.63 -2.49 0.44
CA ALA A 16 -21.20 -3.04 1.72
C ALA A 16 -21.94 -2.36 2.88
N LYS A 17 -22.74 -3.15 3.61
CA LYS A 17 -23.51 -2.70 4.77
C LYS A 17 -22.76 -2.84 6.08
N SER A 18 -21.69 -3.63 6.07
CA SER A 18 -20.83 -3.87 7.23
C SER A 18 -19.34 -3.70 6.87
N PRO A 19 -18.47 -3.43 7.86
CA PRO A 19 -17.01 -3.46 7.64
C PRO A 19 -16.51 -4.80 7.11
N GLU A 20 -17.16 -5.90 7.48
CA GLU A 20 -16.77 -7.25 7.06
C GLU A 20 -17.03 -7.48 5.56
N GLU A 21 -18.22 -7.11 5.07
CA GLU A 21 -18.55 -7.14 3.64
C GLU A 21 -17.58 -6.25 2.84
N PHE A 22 -17.30 -5.06 3.35
CA PHE A 22 -16.34 -4.14 2.74
C PHE A 22 -14.95 -4.75 2.63
N HIS A 23 -14.40 -5.30 3.71
CA HIS A 23 -13.08 -5.93 3.70
C HIS A 23 -13.05 -7.19 2.81
N GLY A 24 -14.16 -7.91 2.72
CA GLY A 24 -14.32 -9.03 1.78
C GLY A 24 -14.22 -8.57 0.32
N GLY A 25 -14.88 -7.48 -0.02
CA GLY A 25 -14.79 -6.82 -1.33
C GLY A 25 -13.36 -6.40 -1.67
N LEU A 26 -12.68 -5.73 -0.72
CA LEU A 26 -11.29 -5.32 -0.92
C LEU A 26 -10.32 -6.48 -1.14
N ARG A 27 -10.50 -7.61 -0.42
CA ARG A 27 -9.65 -8.79 -0.65
C ARG A 27 -9.84 -9.36 -2.06
N ARG A 28 -11.08 -9.42 -2.55
CA ARG A 28 -11.34 -9.85 -3.94
C ARG A 28 -10.70 -8.92 -4.95
N ALA A 29 -10.76 -7.64 -4.69
CA ALA A 29 -10.12 -6.63 -5.53
C ALA A 29 -8.60 -6.78 -5.59
N LEU A 30 -7.95 -6.98 -4.44
CA LEU A 30 -6.52 -7.23 -4.39
C LEU A 30 -6.15 -8.53 -5.10
N ALA A 31 -6.96 -9.59 -4.99
CA ALA A 31 -6.76 -10.83 -5.74
C ALA A 31 -6.85 -10.61 -7.25
N GLY A 32 -7.86 -9.87 -7.72
CA GLY A 32 -7.99 -9.51 -9.14
C GLY A 32 -6.81 -8.65 -9.65
N PHE A 33 -6.28 -7.78 -8.80
CA PHE A 33 -5.08 -7.01 -9.13
C PHE A 33 -3.83 -7.90 -9.26
N ASP A 34 -3.66 -8.89 -8.37
CA ASP A 34 -2.57 -9.87 -8.46
C ASP A 34 -2.72 -10.75 -9.72
N GLU A 35 -3.94 -11.19 -10.04
CA GLU A 35 -4.23 -11.97 -11.24
C GLU A 35 -3.93 -11.18 -12.52
N LEU A 36 -4.24 -9.89 -12.54
CA LEU A 36 -3.89 -9.01 -13.66
C LEU A 36 -2.38 -8.96 -13.86
N GLY A 37 -1.62 -8.68 -12.81
CA GLY A 37 -0.16 -8.65 -12.89
C GLY A 37 0.43 -9.98 -13.34
N ALA A 38 -0.06 -11.09 -12.77
CA ALA A 38 0.40 -12.43 -13.13
C ALA A 38 0.15 -12.77 -14.61
N ARG A 39 -1.00 -12.38 -15.17
CA ARG A 39 -1.29 -12.57 -16.61
C ARG A 39 -0.33 -11.79 -17.49
N ILE A 40 -0.11 -10.50 -17.20
CA ILE A 40 0.81 -9.68 -18.00
C ILE A 40 2.22 -10.25 -17.96
N VAL A 41 2.69 -10.68 -16.80
CA VAL A 41 4.01 -11.31 -16.62
C VAL A 41 4.12 -12.60 -17.46
N ALA A 42 3.06 -13.42 -17.48
CA ALA A 42 3.04 -14.66 -18.23
C ALA A 42 2.98 -14.42 -19.75
N ASP A 43 2.08 -13.54 -20.20
CA ASP A 43 1.82 -13.28 -21.63
C ASP A 43 3.03 -12.61 -22.32
N ALA A 44 3.70 -11.68 -21.62
CA ALA A 44 4.88 -10.99 -22.13
C ALA A 44 6.21 -11.67 -21.78
N ALA A 45 6.18 -12.82 -21.08
CA ALA A 45 7.34 -13.55 -20.59
C ALA A 45 8.31 -12.67 -19.78
N VAL A 46 7.76 -11.75 -18.98
CA VAL A 46 8.55 -10.81 -18.16
C VAL A 46 9.32 -11.57 -17.08
N LYS A 47 10.63 -11.35 -17.02
CA LYS A 47 11.49 -11.96 -16.00
C LYS A 47 11.69 -10.97 -14.86
N LEU A 48 10.98 -11.16 -13.77
CA LEU A 48 11.13 -10.35 -12.57
C LEU A 48 12.36 -10.78 -11.77
N ALA A 49 13.13 -9.79 -11.30
CA ALA A 49 14.23 -10.01 -10.35
C ALA A 49 13.71 -10.15 -8.89
N CYS A 50 12.45 -9.80 -8.65
CA CYS A 50 11.83 -9.93 -7.34
C CYS A 50 11.67 -11.40 -6.94
N CYS A 51 12.09 -11.74 -5.72
CA CYS A 51 11.97 -13.10 -5.18
C CYS A 51 11.54 -13.07 -3.71
N GLU A 52 11.17 -14.23 -3.18
CA GLU A 52 10.87 -14.37 -1.75
C GLU A 52 12.12 -14.02 -0.92
N GLY A 53 11.92 -13.21 0.14
CA GLY A 53 13.00 -12.72 0.99
C GLY A 53 13.69 -11.44 0.48
N CYS A 54 13.39 -10.96 -0.74
CA CYS A 54 13.81 -9.65 -1.19
C CYS A 54 13.02 -8.57 -0.44
N SER A 55 13.71 -7.63 0.21
CA SER A 55 13.10 -6.60 1.04
C SER A 55 13.56 -5.17 0.73
N LEU A 56 14.30 -4.94 -0.35
CA LEU A 56 14.84 -3.61 -0.68
C LEU A 56 13.74 -2.55 -0.83
N CYS A 57 12.62 -2.90 -1.47
CA CYS A 57 11.46 -2.00 -1.59
C CYS A 57 10.74 -1.71 -0.25
N CYS A 58 10.99 -2.49 0.79
CA CYS A 58 10.44 -2.24 2.14
C CYS A 58 11.18 -1.11 2.88
N TRP A 59 12.15 -0.46 2.26
CA TRP A 59 12.85 0.72 2.77
C TRP A 59 12.39 2.00 2.08
N LEU A 60 11.50 1.89 1.10
CA LEU A 60 10.90 3.03 0.42
C LEU A 60 9.66 3.52 1.17
N ARG A 61 9.34 4.81 1.03
CA ARG A 61 8.06 5.36 1.46
C ARG A 61 6.92 4.64 0.74
N VAL A 62 5.90 4.25 1.47
CA VAL A 62 4.70 3.59 0.92
C VAL A 62 3.50 4.50 1.10
N ASP A 63 2.97 4.99 -0.01
CA ASP A 63 1.75 5.79 -0.06
C ASP A 63 0.52 4.91 -0.28
N VAL A 64 -0.53 5.16 0.51
CA VAL A 64 -1.76 4.35 0.55
C VAL A 64 -3.00 5.21 0.71
N HIS A 65 -4.15 4.67 0.31
CA HIS A 65 -5.45 5.24 0.66
C HIS A 65 -6.02 4.60 1.94
N ALA A 66 -6.95 5.33 2.59
CA ALA A 66 -7.49 4.91 3.88
C ALA A 66 -8.13 3.51 3.86
N HIS A 67 -8.79 3.12 2.77
CA HIS A 67 -9.43 1.80 2.64
C HIS A 67 -8.43 0.64 2.74
N GLU A 68 -7.22 0.82 2.21
CA GLU A 68 -6.16 -0.19 2.30
C GLU A 68 -5.66 -0.33 3.74
N VAL A 69 -5.51 0.81 4.43
CA VAL A 69 -5.11 0.84 5.85
C VAL A 69 -6.13 0.13 6.73
N PHE A 70 -7.43 0.31 6.49
CA PHE A 70 -8.48 -0.40 7.25
C PHE A 70 -8.43 -1.91 7.03
N LEU A 71 -8.17 -2.36 5.80
CA LEU A 71 -7.99 -3.78 5.51
C LEU A 71 -6.78 -4.36 6.25
N ILE A 72 -5.66 -3.63 6.26
CA ILE A 72 -4.45 -4.04 6.98
C ILE A 72 -4.71 -4.06 8.49
N ALA A 73 -5.35 -3.02 9.04
CA ALA A 73 -5.69 -2.96 10.47
C ALA A 73 -6.61 -4.13 10.90
N GLN A 74 -7.59 -4.47 10.05
CA GLN A 74 -8.45 -5.63 10.28
C GLN A 74 -7.66 -6.94 10.22
N HIS A 75 -6.75 -7.08 9.25
CA HIS A 75 -5.92 -8.27 9.09
C HIS A 75 -5.02 -8.51 10.31
N VAL A 76 -4.30 -7.48 10.76
CA VAL A 76 -3.38 -7.64 11.90
C VAL A 76 -4.13 -7.94 13.20
N ARG A 77 -5.30 -7.32 13.43
CA ARG A 77 -6.15 -7.63 14.59
C ARG A 77 -6.70 -9.05 14.58
N ALA A 78 -6.97 -9.60 13.38
CA ALA A 78 -7.56 -10.94 13.24
C ALA A 78 -6.53 -12.06 13.21
N ARG A 79 -5.27 -11.77 12.88
CA ARG A 79 -4.24 -12.79 12.60
C ARG A 79 -3.06 -12.77 13.54
N PHE A 80 -2.76 -11.62 14.13
CA PHE A 80 -1.64 -11.49 15.05
C PHE A 80 -2.07 -11.90 16.46
N THR A 81 -1.21 -12.56 17.17
CA THR A 81 -1.34 -12.76 18.63
C THR A 81 -1.25 -11.41 19.35
N GLU A 82 -1.69 -11.34 20.59
CA GLU A 82 -1.57 -10.13 21.41
C GLU A 82 -0.11 -9.62 21.49
N THR A 83 0.84 -10.54 21.62
CA THR A 83 2.27 -10.20 21.66
C THR A 83 2.77 -9.61 20.33
N GLU A 84 2.39 -10.22 19.20
CA GLU A 84 2.77 -9.72 17.87
C GLU A 84 2.13 -8.36 17.57
N LEU A 85 0.87 -8.17 17.97
CA LEU A 85 0.18 -6.91 17.81
C LEU A 85 0.82 -5.80 18.68
N ALA A 86 1.14 -6.10 19.94
CA ALA A 86 1.83 -5.17 20.83
C ALA A 86 3.22 -4.78 20.26
N ALA A 87 3.97 -5.76 19.75
CA ALA A 87 5.26 -5.52 19.11
C ALA A 87 5.12 -4.66 17.84
N LEU A 88 4.08 -4.90 17.02
CA LEU A 88 3.78 -4.05 15.85
C LEU A 88 3.46 -2.63 16.26
N ILE A 89 2.60 -2.43 17.27
CA ILE A 89 2.25 -1.10 17.78
C ILE A 89 3.50 -0.34 18.26
N ALA A 90 4.41 -1.01 18.95
CA ALA A 90 5.69 -0.41 19.37
C ALA A 90 6.55 0.02 18.16
N ARG A 91 6.68 -0.84 17.12
CA ARG A 91 7.40 -0.48 15.89
C ARG A 91 6.74 0.68 15.15
N LEU A 92 5.41 0.70 15.08
CA LEU A 92 4.65 1.80 14.47
C LEU A 92 4.87 3.13 15.22
N ALA A 93 4.94 3.11 16.54
CA ALA A 93 5.24 4.29 17.34
C ALA A 93 6.64 4.84 17.05
N VAL A 94 7.66 3.97 17.00
CA VAL A 94 9.04 4.35 16.65
C VAL A 94 9.11 4.91 15.21
N HIS A 95 8.46 4.24 14.26
CA HIS A 95 8.38 4.68 12.88
C HIS A 95 7.70 6.05 12.76
N SER A 96 6.55 6.24 13.42
CA SER A 96 5.82 7.50 13.40
C SER A 96 6.64 8.65 13.97
N ALA A 97 7.33 8.42 15.08
CA ALA A 97 8.22 9.44 15.68
C ALA A 97 9.34 9.88 14.72
N LYS A 98 9.84 8.95 13.89
CA LYS A 98 10.86 9.24 12.88
C LYS A 98 10.29 9.95 11.65
N VAL A 99 9.10 9.54 11.18
CA VAL A 99 8.55 9.96 9.87
C VAL A 99 7.73 11.25 9.96
N LEU A 100 6.97 11.47 11.04
CA LEU A 100 6.08 12.64 11.15
C LEU A 100 6.78 13.99 11.02
N PRO A 101 8.03 14.19 11.48
CA PRO A 101 8.75 15.45 11.27
C PRO A 101 9.23 15.68 9.85
N LEU A 102 9.25 14.63 9.00
CA LEU A 102 9.80 14.67 7.65
C LEU A 102 8.76 15.15 6.64
N THR A 103 9.22 15.92 5.66
CA THR A 103 8.48 16.11 4.41
C THR A 103 8.46 14.81 3.61
N PRO A 104 7.53 14.63 2.65
CA PRO A 104 7.56 13.47 1.75
C PRO A 104 8.90 13.32 1.01
N TYR A 105 9.51 14.43 0.58
CA TYR A 105 10.82 14.43 -0.06
C TYR A 105 11.94 13.91 0.87
N GLU A 106 12.01 14.41 2.09
CA GLU A 106 13.00 13.94 3.07
C GLU A 106 12.81 12.46 3.43
N HIS A 107 11.55 11.96 3.41
CA HIS A 107 11.27 10.55 3.65
C HIS A 107 11.77 9.67 2.50
N VAL A 108 11.51 10.03 1.23
CA VAL A 108 11.93 9.21 0.08
C VAL A 108 13.42 9.22 -0.16
N THR A 109 14.15 10.22 0.35
CA THR A 109 15.62 10.32 0.26
C THR A 109 16.36 9.66 1.43
N GLN A 110 15.66 8.88 2.25
CA GLN A 110 16.21 8.16 3.39
C GLN A 110 15.74 6.70 3.39
N ASN A 111 16.62 5.78 3.77
CA ASN A 111 16.25 4.39 3.98
C ASN A 111 15.57 4.23 5.35
N ILE A 112 14.25 4.28 5.38
CA ILE A 112 13.44 4.07 6.59
C ILE A 112 12.70 2.74 6.45
N ALA A 113 13.06 1.76 7.26
CA ALA A 113 12.43 0.45 7.22
C ALA A 113 10.92 0.55 7.46
N CYS A 114 10.15 -0.13 6.62
CA CYS A 114 8.72 -0.32 6.83
C CYS A 114 8.48 -1.03 8.18
N PRO A 115 7.58 -0.55 9.04
CA PRO A 115 7.33 -1.15 10.36
C PRO A 115 6.70 -2.55 10.28
N LEU A 116 6.28 -2.97 9.08
CA LEU A 116 5.71 -4.29 8.78
C LEU A 116 6.77 -5.28 8.26
N LEU A 117 8.02 -4.85 8.07
CA LEU A 117 9.14 -5.71 7.73
C LEU A 117 9.63 -6.43 8.98
N GLN A 118 9.62 -7.77 8.97
CA GLN A 118 10.13 -8.62 10.04
C GLN A 118 10.99 -9.73 9.43
N ASP A 119 12.20 -9.88 9.91
CA ASP A 119 13.14 -10.92 9.48
C ASP A 119 13.27 -11.03 7.95
N GLY A 120 13.35 -9.84 7.28
CA GLY A 120 13.44 -9.73 5.83
C GLY A 120 12.15 -10.01 5.07
N ARG A 121 11.01 -10.19 5.75
CA ARG A 121 9.71 -10.53 5.15
C ARG A 121 8.61 -9.55 5.54
N CYS A 122 7.67 -9.33 4.63
CA CYS A 122 6.48 -8.52 4.91
C CYS A 122 5.49 -9.32 5.77
N SER A 123 5.23 -8.87 7.00
CA SER A 123 4.30 -9.53 7.93
C SER A 123 2.82 -9.48 7.50
N ILE A 124 2.51 -8.63 6.50
CA ILE A 124 1.16 -8.48 5.95
C ILE A 124 1.11 -8.81 4.44
N TYR A 125 2.00 -9.68 3.95
CA TYR A 125 2.15 -9.92 2.50
C TYR A 125 0.82 -10.18 1.78
N ALA A 126 -0.08 -10.94 2.39
CA ALA A 126 -1.40 -11.26 1.81
C ALA A 126 -2.32 -10.04 1.60
N VAL A 127 -2.14 -8.98 2.38
CA VAL A 127 -2.94 -7.74 2.33
C VAL A 127 -2.09 -6.50 2.08
N ARG A 128 -0.88 -6.67 1.55
CA ARG A 128 -0.02 -5.54 1.16
C ARG A 128 -0.75 -4.63 0.17
N PRO A 129 -0.57 -3.30 0.27
CA PRO A 129 -1.32 -2.34 -0.55
C PRO A 129 -0.92 -2.38 -2.02
N HIS A 130 -1.73 -1.76 -2.88
CA HIS A 130 -1.50 -1.68 -4.33
C HIS A 130 -0.12 -1.11 -4.68
N SER A 131 0.35 -0.10 -3.96
CA SER A 131 1.69 0.47 -4.17
C SER A 131 2.80 -0.58 -4.05
N CYS A 132 2.71 -1.48 -3.04
CA CYS A 132 3.65 -2.58 -2.88
C CYS A 132 3.46 -3.69 -3.92
N ARG A 133 2.20 -3.96 -4.36
CA ARG A 133 1.89 -4.98 -5.36
C ARG A 133 2.34 -4.57 -6.76
N ARG A 134 2.18 -3.28 -7.08
CA ARG A 134 2.62 -2.69 -8.34
C ARG A 134 4.14 -2.63 -8.49
N HIS A 135 4.84 -2.42 -7.36
CA HIS A 135 6.30 -2.30 -7.38
C HIS A 135 6.95 -3.63 -7.77
N HIS A 136 7.77 -3.60 -8.79
CA HIS A 136 8.56 -4.72 -9.29
C HIS A 136 9.86 -4.22 -9.91
N SER A 137 10.80 -5.11 -10.14
CA SER A 137 12.04 -4.79 -10.85
C SER A 137 12.46 -5.95 -11.75
N LEU A 138 13.07 -5.61 -12.87
CA LEU A 138 13.71 -6.53 -13.80
C LEU A 138 15.20 -6.75 -13.46
N ASP A 139 15.75 -5.92 -12.56
CA ASP A 139 17.15 -5.93 -12.19
C ASP A 139 17.35 -5.71 -10.69
N PHE A 140 17.93 -6.71 -10.03
CA PHE A 140 18.26 -6.61 -8.60
C PHE A 140 19.33 -5.56 -8.33
N ALA A 141 20.33 -5.40 -9.23
CA ALA A 141 21.40 -4.43 -9.05
C ALA A 141 20.86 -2.99 -9.08
N ALA A 142 19.83 -2.71 -9.89
CA ALA A 142 19.16 -1.41 -9.89
C ALA A 142 18.44 -1.14 -8.54
N CYS A 143 17.79 -2.14 -7.94
CA CYS A 143 17.19 -2.01 -6.62
C CYS A 143 18.26 -1.78 -5.53
N GLN A 144 19.37 -2.50 -5.59
CA GLN A 144 20.47 -2.31 -4.67
C GLN A 144 21.09 -0.91 -4.82
N PHE A 145 21.28 -0.45 -6.05
CA PHE A 145 21.77 0.91 -6.31
C PHE A 145 20.87 1.98 -5.69
N THR A 146 19.54 1.88 -5.92
CA THR A 146 18.58 2.82 -5.30
C THR A 146 18.63 2.79 -3.77
N TYR A 147 18.82 1.61 -3.19
CA TYR A 147 18.98 1.47 -1.74
C TYR A 147 20.28 2.11 -1.23
N ASP A 148 21.40 1.91 -1.95
CA ASP A 148 22.70 2.46 -1.55
C ASP A 148 22.81 3.97 -1.80
N HIS A 149 21.98 4.52 -2.72
CA HIS A 149 21.98 5.92 -3.11
C HIS A 149 20.58 6.54 -3.01
N PRO A 150 19.98 6.62 -1.80
CA PRO A 150 18.58 7.03 -1.63
C PRO A 150 18.30 8.49 -2.02
N THR A 151 19.32 9.32 -2.17
CA THR A 151 19.19 10.72 -2.62
C THR A 151 19.23 10.87 -4.14
N ASP A 152 19.58 9.83 -4.88
CA ASP A 152 19.58 9.81 -6.35
C ASP A 152 18.19 9.42 -6.86
N LEU A 153 17.33 10.42 -7.03
CA LEU A 153 15.95 10.23 -7.54
C LEU A 153 15.89 10.14 -9.08
N GLU A 154 17.00 10.35 -9.76
CA GLU A 154 17.09 10.23 -11.23
C GLU A 154 17.56 8.84 -11.68
N ALA A 155 17.95 7.99 -10.73
CA ALA A 155 18.34 6.62 -11.04
C ALA A 155 17.24 5.91 -11.85
N PRO A 156 17.57 5.29 -13.01
CA PRO A 156 16.58 4.68 -13.87
C PRO A 156 15.89 3.51 -13.17
N ALA A 157 14.56 3.55 -13.09
CA ALA A 157 13.78 2.44 -12.56
C ALA A 157 13.80 1.27 -13.57
N ALA A 158 14.20 0.10 -13.09
CA ALA A 158 14.22 -1.12 -13.90
C ALA A 158 12.86 -1.82 -13.90
N HIS A 159 11.78 -1.08 -14.24
CA HIS A 159 10.43 -1.62 -14.32
C HIS A 159 10.11 -2.11 -15.75
N ASP A 160 9.30 -3.17 -15.86
CA ASP A 160 8.57 -3.42 -17.10
C ASP A 160 7.54 -2.31 -17.31
N ARG A 161 7.62 -1.63 -18.45
CA ARG A 161 6.81 -0.43 -18.73
C ARG A 161 5.31 -0.74 -18.76
N ASP A 162 4.93 -1.80 -19.44
CA ASP A 162 3.52 -2.13 -19.69
C ASP A 162 2.87 -2.69 -18.43
N LEU A 163 3.58 -3.54 -17.70
CA LEU A 163 3.16 -4.02 -16.38
C LEU A 163 2.99 -2.86 -15.41
N PHE A 164 3.98 -1.98 -15.29
CA PHE A 164 3.92 -0.84 -14.38
C PHE A 164 2.78 0.13 -14.72
N LYS A 165 2.60 0.45 -16.01
CA LYS A 165 1.53 1.32 -16.49
C LYS A 165 0.16 0.72 -16.18
N THR A 166 -0.08 -0.53 -16.56
CA THR A 166 -1.38 -1.18 -16.39
C THR A 166 -1.75 -1.31 -14.91
N LEU A 167 -0.81 -1.69 -14.06
CA LEU A 167 -1.06 -1.77 -12.61
C LEU A 167 -1.26 -0.38 -11.99
N THR A 168 -0.58 0.66 -12.50
CA THR A 168 -0.81 2.04 -12.06
C THR A 168 -2.23 2.50 -12.42
N GLU A 169 -2.67 2.28 -13.65
CA GLU A 169 -4.02 2.63 -14.11
C GLU A 169 -5.10 1.92 -13.29
N ALA A 170 -4.90 0.63 -12.99
CA ALA A 170 -5.82 -0.13 -12.14
C ALA A 170 -5.88 0.43 -10.70
N MET A 171 -4.74 0.79 -10.12
CA MET A 171 -4.65 1.38 -8.78
C MET A 171 -5.35 2.75 -8.74
N LEU A 172 -5.09 3.62 -9.72
CA LEU A 172 -5.72 4.95 -9.80
C LEU A 172 -7.23 4.85 -10.03
N GLY A 173 -7.67 3.94 -10.89
CA GLY A 173 -9.10 3.68 -11.12
C GLY A 173 -9.84 3.21 -9.86
N ALA A 174 -9.18 2.42 -9.00
CA ALA A 174 -9.73 2.06 -7.70
C ALA A 174 -9.87 3.29 -6.79
N ALA A 175 -8.83 4.13 -6.69
CA ALA A 175 -8.85 5.34 -5.88
C ALA A 175 -9.95 6.32 -6.33
N GLU A 176 -10.03 6.60 -7.64
CA GLU A 176 -11.09 7.46 -8.22
C GLU A 176 -12.49 6.96 -7.91
N THR A 177 -12.66 5.64 -7.80
CA THR A 177 -13.96 5.07 -7.48
C THR A 177 -14.41 5.46 -6.07
N TYR A 178 -13.50 5.38 -5.08
CA TYR A 178 -13.81 5.81 -3.71
C TYR A 178 -14.06 7.32 -3.64
N ALA A 179 -13.27 8.12 -4.37
CA ALA A 179 -13.48 9.56 -4.48
C ALA A 179 -14.88 9.90 -5.05
N ARG A 180 -15.32 9.20 -6.12
CA ARG A 180 -16.67 9.37 -6.68
C ARG A 180 -17.79 8.97 -5.73
N LEU A 181 -17.54 8.06 -4.79
CA LEU A 181 -18.49 7.72 -3.72
C LEU A 181 -18.51 8.76 -2.59
N GLY A 182 -17.70 9.81 -2.68
CA GLY A 182 -17.61 10.87 -1.69
C GLY A 182 -16.83 10.47 -0.44
N TYR A 183 -15.99 9.43 -0.51
CA TYR A 183 -15.11 9.05 0.58
C TYR A 183 -13.83 9.88 0.57
N ASP A 184 -13.12 9.92 1.70
CA ASP A 184 -11.81 10.57 1.78
C ASP A 184 -10.81 9.91 0.82
N ASP A 185 -10.23 10.69 -0.08
CA ASP A 185 -9.25 10.31 -1.10
C ASP A 185 -7.81 10.73 -0.75
N THR A 186 -7.60 11.22 0.46
CA THR A 186 -6.26 11.62 0.94
C THR A 186 -5.28 10.44 0.83
N ILE A 187 -4.08 10.76 0.34
CA ILE A 187 -2.96 9.82 0.28
C ILE A 187 -2.15 9.94 1.57
N TYR A 188 -1.96 8.82 2.25
CA TYR A 188 -1.29 8.73 3.54
C TYR A 188 -0.01 7.92 3.44
N GLU A 189 0.96 8.20 4.31
CA GLU A 189 2.07 7.28 4.55
C GLU A 189 1.58 6.08 5.38
N LEU A 190 1.92 4.87 4.93
CA LEU A 190 1.37 3.61 5.46
C LEU A 190 1.57 3.42 6.97
N GLY A 191 2.78 3.61 7.47
CA GLY A 191 3.12 3.32 8.87
C GLY A 191 2.39 4.25 9.84
N THR A 192 2.40 5.54 9.56
CA THR A 192 1.73 6.56 10.40
C THR A 192 0.21 6.44 10.33
N ALA A 193 -0.35 6.10 9.16
CA ALA A 193 -1.78 5.87 9.00
C ALA A 193 -2.24 4.60 9.73
N LEU A 194 -1.47 3.51 9.64
CA LEU A 194 -1.78 2.26 10.35
C LEU A 194 -1.70 2.44 11.87
N ALA A 195 -0.72 3.21 12.38
CA ALA A 195 -0.65 3.56 13.79
C ALA A 195 -1.94 4.23 14.28
N GLU A 196 -2.43 5.23 13.54
CA GLU A 196 -3.67 5.91 13.89
C GLU A 196 -4.91 5.02 13.74
N ALA A 197 -4.97 4.18 12.70
CA ALA A 197 -6.08 3.26 12.47
C ALA A 197 -6.22 2.22 13.60
N LEU A 198 -5.12 1.77 14.17
CA LEU A 198 -5.12 0.84 15.30
C LEU A 198 -5.53 1.50 16.63
N ASP A 199 -5.30 2.81 16.77
CA ASP A 199 -5.60 3.60 17.98
C ASP A 199 -6.97 4.27 17.93
N THR A 200 -7.49 4.61 16.74
CA THR A 200 -8.66 5.49 16.58
C THR A 200 -9.81 4.80 15.85
N PRO A 201 -10.76 4.15 16.54
CA PRO A 201 -11.89 3.45 15.90
C PRO A 201 -12.80 4.33 15.05
N SER A 202 -12.84 5.66 15.31
CA SER A 202 -13.71 6.60 14.57
C SER A 202 -13.17 6.96 13.18
N SER A 203 -11.94 6.60 12.83
CA SER A 203 -11.32 6.92 11.53
C SER A 203 -12.11 6.33 10.34
N TRP A 204 -12.68 5.13 10.50
CA TRP A 204 -13.57 4.50 9.53
C TRP A 204 -14.80 5.37 9.20
N ARG A 205 -15.47 5.91 10.23
CA ARG A 205 -16.65 6.77 10.04
C ARG A 205 -16.27 8.06 9.32
N ARG A 206 -15.17 8.71 9.74
CA ARG A 206 -14.68 9.93 9.08
C ARG A 206 -14.45 9.70 7.59
N TRP A 207 -13.76 8.62 7.24
CA TRP A 207 -13.53 8.25 5.85
C TRP A 207 -14.83 8.14 5.04
N ARG A 208 -15.82 7.42 5.57
CA ARG A 208 -17.12 7.25 4.93
C ARG A 208 -17.92 8.54 4.80
N ASP A 209 -17.70 9.49 5.68
CA ASP A 209 -18.31 10.83 5.66
C ASP A 209 -17.56 11.81 4.73
N GLY A 210 -16.58 11.37 3.94
CA GLY A 210 -15.75 12.20 3.09
C GLY A 210 -14.80 13.12 3.86
N LYS A 211 -14.55 12.81 5.14
CA LYS A 211 -13.64 13.56 5.99
C LYS A 211 -12.32 12.82 6.09
N ARG A 212 -11.24 13.57 6.20
CA ARG A 212 -9.91 13.02 6.38
C ARG A 212 -9.90 11.91 7.44
N ALA A 213 -9.58 10.68 7.02
CA ALA A 213 -9.65 9.49 7.87
C ALA A 213 -8.66 9.56 9.04
N PHE A 214 -7.41 9.91 8.75
CA PHE A 214 -6.32 9.96 9.71
C PHE A 214 -5.83 11.40 9.86
N LEU A 215 -5.96 11.96 11.07
CA LEU A 215 -5.65 13.37 11.34
C LEU A 215 -4.19 13.60 11.69
N ARG A 216 -3.54 12.57 12.24
CA ARG A 216 -2.16 12.60 12.73
C ARG A 216 -1.16 11.98 11.74
N ALA A 217 -1.65 11.25 10.76
CA ALA A 217 -0.80 10.57 9.78
C ALA A 217 -0.10 11.57 8.83
N SER A 218 1.11 11.22 8.41
CA SER A 218 1.81 11.92 7.34
C SER A 218 1.05 11.77 6.02
N VAL A 219 0.89 12.86 5.29
CA VAL A 219 0.16 12.89 4.02
C VAL A 219 1.09 13.24 2.86
N THR A 220 0.71 12.79 1.67
CA THR A 220 1.31 13.24 0.43
C THR A 220 0.42 14.36 -0.12
N PRO A 221 0.95 15.58 -0.33
CA PRO A 221 0.20 16.66 -0.94
C PRO A 221 -0.34 16.25 -2.31
N ALA A 222 -1.53 16.73 -2.66
CA ALA A 222 -2.02 16.63 -4.04
C ALA A 222 -1.05 17.37 -4.97
N ALA A 223 -0.74 16.75 -6.12
CA ALA A 223 0.11 17.34 -7.14
C ALA A 223 -0.59 18.50 -7.85
#